data_a8eb926e86c002f171036f6f7afc81be
#
_entry.id   a8eb926e86c002f171036f6f7afc81be
#
_cell.length_a   1.000
_cell.length_b   1.000
_cell.length_c   1.000
_cell.angle_alpha   90.00
_cell.angle_beta   90.00
_cell.angle_gamma   90.00
#
_symmetry.space_group_name_H-M   'P 1'
#
loop_
_entity.id
_entity.type
_entity.pdbx_description
1 polymer ?
#
loop_
_entity_poly.entity_id
_entity_poly.type
_entity_poly.pdbx_seq_one_letter_code
_entity_poly.pdbx_strand_id
1 'polypeptide(L)'
;MSLQLNLSDLAHLGRIKSALSGNDPRRQFSSLGMQQVTVAENAVDDLIPAINRELVRVGHDAGPKRRIHMVADTVAIWRDGQNLKDLVFARLAECFAVERVTLSDGHATLHADEAVQDRCAAACQGSDCIVSVGSGTITDIAKIAAMRNSTPVHVVVQTAASVDGFTDNFSVVLQKGVKRTLLTRWPDVVLTDCRTISQAPHILNASGFGELLSMYSAPGDWFLASKCGMDDTFTPTLVELLGLCGEGVEDWAGAVGNSNVEGIRRLAAALAMRGIVTGVGGTTASLSGMEHLISHMLDIHGAETGAPTGLHGAQVGVASVISAAAWELFCERMATKPPDPGQLFQDVDAWESRLQAGFFSLDPTGRLGGQCWTHYRLKLVKWRDNRAAVDAFFRDWSAIRDQRDALGLGSRAIAACLRQARAPMRYGDLQPAVPSDLLRWAVMNCQYMRERFTIADLLNFSGWWNEDGVTQVLERAEAACKAAEALYG
;
A
#
# COMPACT_ATOMS: atom_id res chain seq x y z
N MET A 1 -12.67 15.50 18.12
CA MET A 1 -11.65 16.57 18.20
C MET A 1 -10.69 16.36 17.04
N SER A 2 -10.29 17.40 16.33
CA SER A 2 -9.24 17.27 15.30
C SER A 2 -7.91 16.93 15.97
N LEU A 3 -7.14 16.02 15.35
CA LEU A 3 -5.86 15.52 15.88
C LEU A 3 -4.79 16.62 16.05
N GLN A 4 -4.98 17.79 15.42
CA GLN A 4 -4.01 18.90 15.41
C GLN A 4 -2.58 18.46 15.04
N LEU A 5 -2.48 17.54 14.10
CA LEU A 5 -1.23 17.01 13.54
C LEU A 5 -1.05 17.48 12.10
N ASN A 6 0.18 17.40 11.62
CA ASN A 6 0.52 17.58 10.21
C ASN A 6 1.72 16.67 9.84
N LEU A 7 2.08 16.60 8.57
CA LEU A 7 3.17 15.71 8.12
C LEU A 7 4.55 16.03 8.75
N SER A 8 4.79 17.26 9.22
CA SER A 8 6.05 17.59 9.90
C SER A 8 6.18 16.93 11.28
N ASP A 9 5.05 16.47 11.86
CA ASP A 9 5.05 15.74 13.13
C ASP A 9 5.70 14.35 13.03
N LEU A 10 6.00 13.87 11.82
CA LEU A 10 6.84 12.69 11.61
C LEU A 10 8.23 12.83 12.28
N ALA A 11 8.76 14.05 12.35
CA ALA A 11 9.99 14.33 13.08
C ALA A 11 9.82 14.23 14.62
N HIS A 12 8.58 14.16 15.10
CA HIS A 12 8.20 14.19 16.52
C HIS A 12 7.20 13.08 16.84
N LEU A 13 7.60 11.80 16.64
CA LEU A 13 6.70 10.63 16.80
C LEU A 13 5.98 10.60 18.16
N GLY A 14 6.53 11.22 19.20
CA GLY A 14 5.88 11.37 20.51
C GLY A 14 4.52 12.11 20.41
N ARG A 15 4.39 13.12 19.54
CA ARG A 15 3.12 13.82 19.31
C ARG A 15 2.09 12.89 18.65
N ILE A 16 2.53 12.13 17.64
CA ILE A 16 1.68 11.14 16.96
C ILE A 16 1.24 10.05 17.95
N LYS A 17 2.17 9.51 18.76
CA LYS A 17 1.85 8.52 19.81
C LYS A 17 0.82 9.06 20.80
N SER A 18 0.97 10.30 21.25
CA SER A 18 0.04 10.94 22.20
C SER A 18 -1.34 11.17 21.57
N ALA A 19 -1.38 11.64 20.33
CA ALA A 19 -2.63 11.85 19.60
C ALA A 19 -3.39 10.54 19.37
N LEU A 20 -2.70 9.48 18.97
CA LEU A 20 -3.28 8.15 18.79
C LEU A 20 -3.85 7.61 20.10
N SER A 21 -3.07 7.64 21.19
CA SER A 21 -3.51 7.15 22.50
C SER A 21 -4.71 7.95 23.05
N GLY A 22 -4.76 9.25 22.80
CA GLY A 22 -5.86 10.11 23.23
C GLY A 22 -7.16 9.94 22.44
N ASN A 23 -7.09 9.32 21.24
CA ASN A 23 -8.20 9.16 20.32
C ASN A 23 -8.50 7.68 19.97
N ASP A 24 -8.14 6.76 20.87
CA ASP A 24 -8.43 5.32 20.77
C ASP A 24 -9.34 4.85 21.93
N PRO A 25 -10.63 5.22 21.94
CA PRO A 25 -11.55 4.89 23.02
C PRO A 25 -11.82 3.37 23.13
N ARG A 26 -11.61 2.64 22.06
CA ARG A 26 -11.80 1.17 22.00
C ARG A 26 -10.52 0.39 22.27
N ARG A 27 -9.38 1.06 22.43
CA ARG A 27 -8.05 0.45 22.59
C ARG A 27 -7.72 -0.53 21.46
N GLN A 28 -8.01 -0.13 20.23
CA GLN A 28 -7.81 -0.94 19.02
C GLN A 28 -6.44 -0.76 18.40
N PHE A 29 -5.76 0.34 18.72
CA PHE A 29 -4.51 0.68 18.07
C PHE A 29 -3.35 -0.10 18.67
N SER A 30 -2.54 -0.68 17.77
CA SER A 30 -1.24 -1.19 18.13
C SER A 30 -0.30 -0.05 18.51
N SER A 31 0.64 -0.30 19.40
CA SER A 31 1.63 0.71 19.75
C SER A 31 2.56 1.00 18.57
N LEU A 32 2.83 2.28 18.31
CA LEU A 32 3.83 2.72 17.34
C LEU A 32 5.23 2.41 17.88
N GLY A 33 5.86 1.35 17.33
CA GLY A 33 7.15 0.83 17.83
C GLY A 33 8.36 1.64 17.37
N MET A 34 8.23 2.48 16.33
CA MET A 34 9.33 3.30 15.81
C MET A 34 9.76 4.40 16.78
N GLN A 35 11.06 4.76 16.73
CA GLN A 35 11.65 5.82 17.54
C GLN A 35 11.92 7.09 16.74
N GLN A 36 12.22 6.94 15.43
CA GLN A 36 12.58 8.07 14.58
C GLN A 36 12.16 7.84 13.13
N VAL A 37 11.61 8.89 12.51
CA VAL A 37 11.46 9.03 11.05
C VAL A 37 12.08 10.36 10.65
N THR A 38 13.07 10.33 9.77
CA THR A 38 13.71 11.52 9.23
C THR A 38 13.42 11.60 7.74
N VAL A 39 12.62 12.58 7.32
CA VAL A 39 12.35 12.89 5.90
C VAL A 39 13.03 14.22 5.58
N ALA A 40 14.23 14.17 5.04
CA ALA A 40 15.07 15.34 4.78
C ALA A 40 15.89 15.18 3.51
N GLU A 41 16.39 16.31 2.97
CA GLU A 41 17.22 16.30 1.77
C GLU A 41 18.47 15.43 1.92
N ASN A 42 19.10 15.46 3.11
CA ASN A 42 20.33 14.74 3.42
C ASN A 42 20.12 13.84 4.67
N ALA A 43 19.03 13.08 4.73
CA ALA A 43 18.71 12.25 5.88
C ALA A 43 19.80 11.22 6.21
N VAL A 44 20.58 10.77 5.23
CA VAL A 44 21.70 9.84 5.41
C VAL A 44 22.82 10.39 6.32
N ASP A 45 22.89 11.70 6.52
CA ASP A 45 23.88 12.31 7.42
C ASP A 45 23.57 12.04 8.89
N ASP A 46 22.31 11.71 9.23
CA ASP A 46 21.90 11.31 10.59
C ASP A 46 22.12 9.82 10.88
N LEU A 47 22.69 9.04 9.94
CA LEU A 47 22.85 7.58 10.08
C LEU A 47 23.62 7.19 11.35
N ILE A 48 24.84 7.71 11.53
CA ILE A 48 25.69 7.36 12.68
C ILE A 48 25.09 7.90 13.99
N PRO A 49 24.64 9.17 14.08
CA PRO A 49 23.93 9.65 15.24
C PRO A 49 22.70 8.82 15.63
N ALA A 50 21.89 8.40 14.65
CA ALA A 50 20.69 7.60 14.89
C ALA A 50 21.04 6.21 15.46
N ILE A 51 21.99 5.51 14.85
CA ILE A 51 22.46 4.21 15.34
C ILE A 51 22.98 4.33 16.78
N ASN A 52 23.79 5.33 17.08
CA ASN A 52 24.33 5.54 18.43
C ASN A 52 23.22 5.79 19.45
N ARG A 53 22.23 6.62 19.12
CA ARG A 53 21.07 6.87 20.01
C ARG A 53 20.32 5.58 20.31
N GLU A 54 20.06 4.77 19.27
CA GLU A 54 19.30 3.55 19.44
C GLU A 54 20.06 2.46 20.19
N LEU A 55 21.36 2.30 19.93
CA LEU A 55 22.21 1.38 20.70
C LEU A 55 22.21 1.74 22.20
N VAL A 56 22.38 3.02 22.54
CA VAL A 56 22.30 3.49 23.94
C VAL A 56 20.90 3.26 24.52
N ARG A 57 19.83 3.51 23.77
CA ARG A 57 18.46 3.26 24.21
C ARG A 57 18.22 1.81 24.61
N VAL A 58 18.83 0.87 23.89
CA VAL A 58 18.69 -0.59 24.19
C VAL A 58 19.78 -1.10 25.16
N GLY A 59 20.52 -0.22 25.81
CA GLY A 59 21.49 -0.56 26.85
C GLY A 59 22.87 -1.00 26.33
N HIS A 60 23.19 -0.68 25.09
CA HIS A 60 24.51 -0.95 24.50
C HIS A 60 25.38 0.31 24.47
N ASP A 61 26.66 0.18 24.70
CA ASP A 61 27.63 1.26 24.42
C ASP A 61 27.75 1.43 22.90
N ALA A 62 27.83 2.66 22.42
CA ALA A 62 28.18 2.95 21.04
C ALA A 62 29.71 2.80 20.82
N GLY A 63 30.07 2.37 19.60
CA GLY A 63 31.48 2.37 19.22
C GLY A 63 31.96 1.14 18.42
N PRO A 64 33.27 1.02 18.19
CA PRO A 64 33.85 0.14 17.17
C PRO A 64 33.71 -1.37 17.44
N LYS A 65 33.30 -1.76 18.64
CA LYS A 65 33.04 -3.17 18.98
C LYS A 65 31.65 -3.65 18.55
N ARG A 66 30.73 -2.74 18.16
CA ARG A 66 29.36 -3.10 17.75
C ARG A 66 29.36 -3.69 16.36
N ARG A 67 28.67 -4.81 16.23
CA ARG A 67 28.55 -5.54 14.98
C ARG A 67 27.31 -5.03 14.20
N ILE A 68 27.58 -4.39 13.08
CA ILE A 68 26.57 -3.86 12.19
C ILE A 68 26.54 -4.69 10.90
N HIS A 69 25.38 -5.20 10.53
CA HIS A 69 25.21 -5.80 9.21
C HIS A 69 24.45 -4.83 8.30
N MET A 70 25.11 -4.42 7.21
CA MET A 70 24.49 -3.63 6.16
C MET A 70 23.89 -4.55 5.11
N VAL A 71 22.56 -4.62 5.06
CA VAL A 71 21.79 -5.44 4.11
C VAL A 71 21.44 -4.63 2.88
N ALA A 72 21.78 -5.11 1.70
CA ALA A 72 21.49 -4.49 0.42
C ALA A 72 21.38 -5.55 -0.69
N ASP A 73 20.86 -5.18 -1.86
CA ASP A 73 20.92 -5.96 -3.09
C ASP A 73 22.11 -5.56 -3.97
N THR A 74 22.18 -6.13 -5.19
CA THR A 74 23.24 -5.86 -6.16
C THR A 74 23.02 -4.60 -7.00
N VAL A 75 21.82 -3.99 -6.95
CA VAL A 75 21.47 -2.81 -7.77
C VAL A 75 22.25 -1.59 -7.31
N ALA A 76 22.93 -0.89 -8.23
CA ALA A 76 23.61 0.35 -7.91
C ALA A 76 22.59 1.48 -7.67
N ILE A 77 22.76 2.22 -6.58
CA ILE A 77 21.92 3.36 -6.21
C ILE A 77 22.80 4.60 -6.15
N TRP A 78 22.49 5.58 -7.00
CA TRP A 78 23.33 6.75 -7.17
C TRP A 78 22.82 7.93 -6.34
N ARG A 79 23.75 8.61 -5.69
CA ARG A 79 23.55 9.87 -4.99
C ARG A 79 24.72 10.80 -5.32
N ASP A 80 24.44 11.86 -6.08
CA ASP A 80 25.46 12.85 -6.52
C ASP A 80 26.68 12.21 -7.22
N GLY A 81 26.44 11.19 -8.03
CA GLY A 81 27.50 10.48 -8.76
C GLY A 81 28.26 9.44 -7.94
N GLN A 82 27.94 9.26 -6.66
CA GLN A 82 28.50 8.20 -5.79
C GLN A 82 27.50 7.08 -5.59
N ASN A 83 27.98 5.85 -5.43
CA ASN A 83 27.10 4.74 -5.05
C ASN A 83 26.74 4.89 -3.55
N LEU A 84 25.45 5.09 -3.27
CA LEU A 84 24.96 5.27 -1.89
C LEU A 84 25.36 4.11 -0.97
N LYS A 85 25.33 2.87 -1.47
CA LYS A 85 25.67 1.69 -0.67
C LYS A 85 27.12 1.72 -0.21
N ASP A 86 28.03 2.18 -1.06
CA ASP A 86 29.45 2.31 -0.71
C ASP A 86 29.66 3.50 0.25
N LEU A 87 28.95 4.60 0.04
CA LEU A 87 28.96 5.75 0.96
C LEU A 87 28.48 5.34 2.36
N VAL A 88 27.35 4.64 2.45
CA VAL A 88 26.80 4.16 3.72
C VAL A 88 27.75 3.16 4.38
N PHE A 89 28.29 2.21 3.63
CA PHE A 89 29.26 1.23 4.15
C PHE A 89 30.51 1.91 4.72
N ALA A 90 31.10 2.85 3.99
CA ALA A 90 32.30 3.59 4.44
C ALA A 90 32.02 4.34 5.76
N ARG A 91 30.91 5.07 5.85
CA ARG A 91 30.51 5.78 7.09
C ARG A 91 30.33 4.84 8.27
N LEU A 92 29.73 3.67 8.05
CA LEU A 92 29.57 2.65 9.10
C LEU A 92 30.92 2.09 9.54
N ALA A 93 31.83 1.80 8.60
CA ALA A 93 33.13 1.22 8.86
C ALA A 93 34.09 2.15 9.65
N GLU A 94 33.88 3.46 9.58
CA GLU A 94 34.61 4.43 10.39
C GLU A 94 34.27 4.34 11.89
N CYS A 95 33.07 3.83 12.23
CA CYS A 95 32.54 3.90 13.58
C CYS A 95 32.31 2.52 14.23
N PHE A 96 32.13 1.45 13.43
CA PHE A 96 31.65 0.15 13.89
C PHE A 96 32.38 -1.01 13.22
N ALA A 97 32.25 -2.21 13.78
CA ALA A 97 32.58 -3.45 13.08
C ALA A 97 31.46 -3.80 12.11
N VAL A 98 31.63 -3.46 10.81
CA VAL A 98 30.58 -3.59 9.80
C VAL A 98 30.85 -4.73 8.84
N GLU A 99 29.80 -5.47 8.50
CA GLU A 99 29.78 -6.49 7.45
C GLU A 99 28.68 -6.16 6.42
N ARG A 100 29.01 -6.29 5.12
CA ARG A 100 28.05 -6.10 4.04
C ARG A 100 27.39 -7.42 3.67
N VAL A 101 26.08 -7.51 3.78
CA VAL A 101 25.26 -8.63 3.35
C VAL A 101 24.57 -8.26 2.03
N THR A 102 25.12 -8.75 0.92
CA THR A 102 24.57 -8.49 -0.41
C THR A 102 23.66 -9.64 -0.82
N LEU A 103 22.37 -9.33 -1.03
CA LEU A 103 21.36 -10.30 -1.39
C LEU A 103 21.17 -10.39 -2.92
N SER A 104 20.98 -11.59 -3.39
CA SER A 104 20.63 -11.89 -4.80
C SER A 104 19.87 -13.21 -4.85
N ASP A 105 18.90 -13.32 -5.75
CA ASP A 105 18.18 -14.55 -6.10
C ASP A 105 18.49 -15.01 -7.53
N GLY A 106 19.46 -14.36 -8.19
CA GLY A 106 19.84 -14.64 -9.57
C GLY A 106 18.97 -13.93 -10.62
N HIS A 107 17.95 -13.19 -10.20
CA HIS A 107 17.12 -12.37 -11.09
C HIS A 107 17.59 -10.92 -11.15
N ALA A 108 17.14 -10.19 -12.16
CA ALA A 108 17.44 -8.75 -12.30
C ALA A 108 16.80 -7.92 -11.20
N THR A 109 15.66 -8.36 -10.66
CA THR A 109 14.97 -7.77 -9.51
C THR A 109 14.91 -8.79 -8.40
N LEU A 110 15.37 -8.41 -7.22
CA LEU A 110 15.35 -9.29 -6.04
C LEU A 110 13.91 -9.53 -5.56
N HIS A 111 13.60 -10.80 -5.29
CA HIS A 111 12.34 -11.20 -4.66
C HIS A 111 12.54 -11.55 -3.19
N ALA A 112 11.54 -11.27 -2.36
CA ALA A 112 11.56 -11.61 -0.94
C ALA A 112 11.08 -13.06 -0.72
N ASP A 113 11.70 -14.04 -1.39
CA ASP A 113 11.39 -15.45 -1.21
C ASP A 113 11.97 -16.04 0.09
N GLU A 114 11.51 -17.22 0.48
CA GLU A 114 11.91 -17.87 1.73
C GLU A 114 13.42 -18.11 1.78
N ALA A 115 14.04 -18.50 0.65
CA ALA A 115 15.48 -18.79 0.61
C ALA A 115 16.32 -17.52 0.80
N VAL A 116 15.90 -16.39 0.24
CA VAL A 116 16.55 -15.09 0.44
C VAL A 116 16.41 -14.62 1.89
N GLN A 117 15.20 -14.78 2.47
CA GLN A 117 14.94 -14.45 3.88
C GLN A 117 15.85 -15.27 4.81
N ASP A 118 15.96 -16.59 4.57
CA ASP A 118 16.78 -17.50 5.38
C ASP A 118 18.27 -17.15 5.29
N ARG A 119 18.78 -16.86 4.10
CA ARG A 119 20.17 -16.41 3.90
C ARG A 119 20.44 -15.09 4.62
N CYS A 120 19.52 -14.12 4.53
CA CYS A 120 19.67 -12.85 5.21
C CYS A 120 19.69 -13.02 6.73
N ALA A 121 18.75 -13.80 7.28
CA ALA A 121 18.69 -14.06 8.72
C ALA A 121 19.96 -14.77 9.22
N ALA A 122 20.45 -15.78 8.48
CA ALA A 122 21.69 -16.47 8.84
C ALA A 122 22.91 -15.55 8.81
N ALA A 123 23.05 -14.72 7.76
CA ALA A 123 24.16 -13.77 7.64
C ALA A 123 24.14 -12.68 8.72
N CYS A 124 22.98 -12.26 9.20
CA CYS A 124 22.83 -11.20 10.21
C CYS A 124 22.81 -11.74 11.65
N GLN A 125 23.14 -13.00 11.89
CA GLN A 125 23.12 -13.58 13.23
C GLN A 125 24.12 -12.89 14.17
N GLY A 126 23.67 -12.53 15.37
CA GLY A 126 24.48 -11.85 16.38
C GLY A 126 24.78 -10.37 16.06
N SER A 127 23.98 -9.74 15.20
CA SER A 127 24.05 -8.32 14.89
C SER A 127 23.54 -7.47 16.06
N ASP A 128 24.27 -6.42 16.43
CA ASP A 128 23.78 -5.38 17.34
C ASP A 128 22.80 -4.43 16.62
N CYS A 129 23.04 -4.20 15.32
CA CYS A 129 22.16 -3.40 14.48
C CYS A 129 22.18 -3.91 13.03
N ILE A 130 21.01 -4.00 12.39
CA ILE A 130 20.87 -4.19 10.96
C ILE A 130 20.58 -2.83 10.32
N VAL A 131 21.35 -2.47 9.29
CA VAL A 131 21.10 -1.30 8.44
C VAL A 131 20.67 -1.78 7.07
N SER A 132 19.41 -1.63 6.72
CA SER A 132 18.90 -1.97 5.38
C SER A 132 19.01 -0.77 4.45
N VAL A 133 19.67 -0.95 3.28
CA VAL A 133 19.86 0.10 2.26
C VAL A 133 19.22 -0.36 0.97
N GLY A 134 18.03 0.14 0.68
CA GLY A 134 17.27 -0.31 -0.50
C GLY A 134 15.83 0.20 -0.54
N SER A 135 15.05 -0.43 -1.40
CA SER A 135 13.60 -0.21 -1.52
C SER A 135 12.80 -1.15 -0.60
N GLY A 136 11.50 -1.24 -0.80
CA GLY A 136 10.60 -2.03 0.04
C GLY A 136 11.04 -3.47 0.24
N THR A 137 11.44 -4.18 -0.84
CA THR A 137 11.89 -5.58 -0.76
C THR A 137 13.04 -5.80 0.23
N ILE A 138 14.06 -4.94 0.18
CA ILE A 138 15.20 -5.02 1.11
C ILE A 138 14.75 -4.73 2.54
N THR A 139 13.87 -3.76 2.72
CA THR A 139 13.31 -3.41 4.03
C THR A 139 12.53 -4.58 4.62
N ASP A 140 11.68 -5.24 3.82
CA ASP A 140 10.87 -6.38 4.25
C ASP A 140 11.72 -7.58 4.66
N ILE A 141 12.73 -7.93 3.87
CA ILE A 141 13.67 -9.00 4.19
C ILE A 141 14.44 -8.68 5.48
N ALA A 142 14.90 -7.43 5.64
CA ALA A 142 15.64 -7.00 6.82
C ALA A 142 14.77 -6.96 8.09
N LYS A 143 13.49 -6.56 8.02
CA LYS A 143 12.52 -6.67 9.13
C LYS A 143 12.41 -8.12 9.62
N ILE A 144 12.30 -9.08 8.68
CA ILE A 144 12.22 -10.50 9.00
C ILE A 144 13.50 -10.99 9.64
N ALA A 145 14.66 -10.66 9.07
CA ALA A 145 15.96 -11.05 9.64
C ALA A 145 16.14 -10.46 11.05
N ALA A 146 15.81 -9.19 11.25
CA ALA A 146 15.89 -8.54 12.55
C ALA A 146 14.93 -9.16 13.59
N MET A 147 13.72 -9.54 13.17
CA MET A 147 12.74 -10.23 14.02
C MET A 147 13.23 -11.63 14.42
N ARG A 148 13.65 -12.44 13.44
CA ARG A 148 14.12 -13.82 13.67
C ARG A 148 15.34 -13.89 14.58
N ASN A 149 16.24 -12.93 14.43
CA ASN A 149 17.49 -12.85 15.20
C ASN A 149 17.33 -12.07 16.53
N SER A 150 16.16 -11.54 16.81
CA SER A 150 15.95 -10.62 17.94
C SER A 150 16.98 -9.48 17.95
N THR A 151 17.34 -8.97 16.75
CA THR A 151 18.34 -7.90 16.61
C THR A 151 17.86 -6.65 17.35
N PRO A 152 18.67 -6.06 18.24
CA PRO A 152 18.24 -4.94 19.09
C PRO A 152 17.77 -3.72 18.28
N VAL A 153 18.50 -3.36 17.22
CA VAL A 153 18.27 -2.15 16.44
C VAL A 153 18.12 -2.48 14.93
N HIS A 154 17.12 -1.91 14.28
CA HIS A 154 16.97 -1.94 12.82
C HIS A 154 16.80 -0.52 12.27
N VAL A 155 17.73 -0.11 11.42
CA VAL A 155 17.73 1.19 10.74
C VAL A 155 17.50 0.98 9.25
N VAL A 156 16.57 1.74 8.67
CA VAL A 156 16.26 1.74 7.24
C VAL A 156 16.83 2.99 6.60
N VAL A 157 17.62 2.84 5.55
CA VAL A 157 18.00 3.90 4.62
C VAL A 157 17.16 3.71 3.36
N GLN A 158 16.07 4.47 3.26
CA GLN A 158 15.10 4.40 2.18
C GLN A 158 15.68 5.04 0.90
N THR A 159 15.59 4.32 -0.22
CA THR A 159 16.22 4.74 -1.50
C THR A 159 15.23 5.04 -2.61
N ALA A 160 13.95 4.77 -2.40
CA ALA A 160 12.86 5.10 -3.32
C ALA A 160 11.58 5.38 -2.54
N ALA A 161 10.75 6.32 -2.98
CA ALA A 161 9.42 6.56 -2.44
C ALA A 161 8.40 5.77 -3.28
N SER A 162 8.51 4.43 -3.27
CA SER A 162 7.75 3.53 -4.15
C SER A 162 6.58 2.82 -3.49
N VAL A 163 6.58 2.74 -2.15
CA VAL A 163 5.55 2.10 -1.31
C VAL A 163 5.56 2.71 0.09
N ASP A 164 4.57 2.40 0.91
CA ASP A 164 4.45 2.87 2.32
C ASP A 164 5.04 1.90 3.36
N GLY A 165 5.39 0.66 2.97
CA GLY A 165 5.87 -0.41 3.85
C GLY A 165 7.21 -0.18 4.57
N PHE A 166 7.81 1.00 4.50
CA PHE A 166 9.03 1.33 5.24
C PHE A 166 8.76 1.64 6.71
N THR A 167 7.57 2.11 7.02
CA THR A 167 7.18 2.68 8.32
C THR A 167 6.00 1.94 8.96
N ASP A 168 5.88 0.66 8.68
CA ASP A 168 4.94 -0.26 9.31
C ASP A 168 5.67 -1.45 9.95
N ASN A 169 4.93 -2.35 10.56
CA ASN A 169 5.40 -3.60 11.12
C ASN A 169 4.97 -4.83 10.31
N PHE A 170 4.66 -4.65 9.05
CA PHE A 170 4.37 -5.74 8.12
C PHE A 170 5.53 -5.95 7.13
N SER A 171 5.60 -7.13 6.55
CA SER A 171 6.51 -7.46 5.44
C SER A 171 5.75 -8.22 4.37
N VAL A 172 5.94 -7.82 3.12
CA VAL A 172 5.35 -8.50 1.96
C VAL A 172 6.38 -9.44 1.36
N VAL A 173 6.07 -10.73 1.36
CA VAL A 173 7.01 -11.79 0.98
C VAL A 173 6.38 -12.80 0.04
N LEU A 174 7.22 -13.59 -0.62
CA LEU A 174 6.81 -14.77 -1.38
C LEU A 174 6.98 -16.02 -0.51
N GLN A 175 5.87 -16.70 -0.22
CA GLN A 175 5.85 -17.99 0.44
C GLN A 175 5.28 -19.03 -0.53
N LYS A 176 6.10 -20.02 -0.88
CA LYS A 176 5.73 -21.05 -1.89
C LYS A 176 5.19 -20.44 -3.19
N GLY A 177 5.81 -19.35 -3.65
CA GLY A 177 5.40 -18.61 -4.85
C GLY A 177 4.18 -17.71 -4.69
N VAL A 178 3.57 -17.62 -3.51
CA VAL A 178 2.39 -16.77 -3.24
C VAL A 178 2.79 -15.56 -2.41
N LYS A 179 2.35 -14.37 -2.85
CA LYS A 179 2.56 -13.11 -2.12
C LYS A 179 1.75 -13.11 -0.82
N ARG A 180 2.42 -12.91 0.32
CA ARG A 180 1.83 -12.88 1.65
C ARG A 180 2.29 -11.63 2.40
N THR A 181 1.37 -11.06 3.19
CA THR A 181 1.68 -10.01 4.16
C THR A 181 1.81 -10.66 5.54
N LEU A 182 2.99 -10.52 6.14
CA LEU A 182 3.29 -11.08 7.45
C LEU A 182 3.44 -9.97 8.47
N LEU A 183 2.92 -10.17 9.68
CA LEU A 183 3.24 -9.32 10.82
C LEU A 183 4.69 -9.59 11.21
N THR A 184 5.49 -8.54 11.27
CA THR A 184 6.91 -8.58 11.60
C THR A 184 7.22 -7.59 12.73
N ARG A 185 8.25 -6.77 12.60
CA ARG A 185 8.58 -5.72 13.58
C ARG A 185 8.61 -4.35 12.92
N TRP A 186 8.40 -3.31 13.70
CA TRP A 186 8.74 -1.96 13.32
C TRP A 186 10.26 -1.83 13.14
N PRO A 187 10.76 -1.11 12.12
CA PRO A 187 12.12 -0.58 12.20
C PRO A 187 12.19 0.45 13.34
N ASP A 188 13.36 0.56 13.98
CA ASP A 188 13.55 1.58 15.02
C ASP A 188 13.71 2.97 14.41
N VAL A 189 14.43 3.07 13.29
CA VAL A 189 14.71 4.32 12.57
C VAL A 189 14.46 4.15 11.08
N VAL A 190 13.83 5.14 10.46
CA VAL A 190 13.72 5.27 9.01
C VAL A 190 14.33 6.60 8.57
N LEU A 191 15.38 6.53 7.75
CA LEU A 191 16.06 7.67 7.13
C LEU A 191 15.66 7.76 5.66
N THR A 192 14.85 8.74 5.32
CA THR A 192 14.34 9.00 3.97
C THR A 192 15.14 10.14 3.36
N ASP A 193 16.20 9.79 2.61
CA ASP A 193 17.08 10.76 1.96
C ASP A 193 16.46 11.24 0.64
N CYS A 194 15.80 12.39 0.69
CA CYS A 194 15.05 12.92 -0.45
C CYS A 194 15.94 13.26 -1.65
N ARG A 195 17.23 13.57 -1.42
CA ARG A 195 18.20 13.79 -2.49
C ARG A 195 18.50 12.51 -3.25
N THR A 196 18.69 11.39 -2.56
CA THR A 196 18.80 10.07 -3.20
C THR A 196 17.53 9.72 -3.97
N ILE A 197 16.37 9.89 -3.34
CA ILE A 197 15.07 9.49 -3.90
C ILE A 197 14.73 10.34 -5.13
N SER A 198 15.07 11.64 -5.15
CA SER A 198 14.86 12.50 -6.32
C SER A 198 15.69 12.08 -7.55
N GLN A 199 16.80 11.38 -7.33
CA GLN A 199 17.68 10.84 -8.36
C GLN A 199 17.37 9.38 -8.72
N ALA A 200 16.44 8.74 -8.02
CA ALA A 200 15.97 7.40 -8.35
C ALA A 200 15.21 7.39 -9.70
N PRO A 201 15.13 6.24 -10.39
CA PRO A 201 14.30 6.13 -11.58
C PRO A 201 12.90 6.66 -11.33
N HIS A 202 12.44 7.60 -12.15
CA HIS A 202 11.16 8.28 -11.96
C HIS A 202 9.98 7.31 -11.76
N ILE A 203 9.98 6.19 -12.47
CA ILE A 203 8.93 5.18 -12.38
C ILE A 203 8.71 4.66 -10.95
N LEU A 204 9.74 4.65 -10.09
CA LEU A 204 9.62 4.23 -8.69
C LEU A 204 8.83 5.27 -7.86
N ASN A 205 9.14 6.55 -8.04
CA ASN A 205 8.43 7.64 -7.36
C ASN A 205 7.01 7.81 -7.91
N ALA A 206 6.83 7.65 -9.23
CA ALA A 206 5.51 7.61 -9.87
C ALA A 206 4.66 6.44 -9.36
N SER A 207 5.28 5.26 -9.10
CA SER A 207 4.62 4.13 -8.45
C SER A 207 4.17 4.49 -7.04
N GLY A 208 5.04 5.09 -6.21
CA GLY A 208 4.65 5.53 -4.87
C GLY A 208 3.58 6.61 -4.87
N PHE A 209 3.57 7.48 -5.88
CA PHE A 209 2.47 8.43 -6.03
C PHE A 209 1.15 7.74 -6.37
N GLY A 210 1.18 6.72 -7.24
CA GLY A 210 0.01 5.87 -7.51
C GLY A 210 -0.46 5.14 -6.25
N GLU A 211 0.47 4.59 -5.47
CA GLU A 211 0.19 3.99 -4.17
C GLU A 211 -0.50 4.97 -3.22
N LEU A 212 0.02 6.22 -3.14
CA LEU A 212 -0.56 7.27 -2.30
C LEU A 212 -2.03 7.51 -2.64
N LEU A 213 -2.41 7.52 -3.93
CA LEU A 213 -3.76 7.86 -4.37
C LEU A 213 -4.84 6.86 -3.93
N SER A 214 -4.48 5.64 -3.50
CA SER A 214 -5.45 4.69 -2.93
C SER A 214 -6.12 5.23 -1.66
N MET A 215 -5.53 6.21 -1.00
CA MET A 215 -6.15 6.91 0.14
C MET A 215 -7.43 7.68 -0.21
N TYR A 216 -7.72 7.86 -1.49
CA TYR A 216 -8.96 8.48 -1.96
C TYR A 216 -10.02 7.49 -2.43
N SER A 217 -9.71 6.20 -2.42
CA SER A 217 -10.64 5.11 -2.76
C SER A 217 -10.85 4.15 -1.59
N ALA A 218 -9.78 3.62 -1.01
CA ALA A 218 -9.85 2.62 0.05
C ALA A 218 -10.59 3.05 1.33
N PRO A 219 -10.41 4.28 1.89
CA PRO A 219 -11.18 4.70 3.05
C PRO A 219 -12.69 4.75 2.80
N GLY A 220 -13.12 5.05 1.56
CA GLY A 220 -14.51 4.97 1.14
C GLY A 220 -15.07 3.56 1.21
N ASP A 221 -14.29 2.56 0.74
CA ASP A 221 -14.65 1.14 0.82
C ASP A 221 -14.66 0.64 2.28
N TRP A 222 -13.69 1.06 3.08
CA TRP A 222 -13.63 0.71 4.51
C TRP A 222 -14.81 1.29 5.29
N PHE A 223 -15.16 2.56 5.01
CA PHE A 223 -16.35 3.20 5.56
C PHE A 223 -17.63 2.47 5.15
N LEU A 224 -17.78 2.15 3.86
CA LEU A 224 -18.88 1.35 3.34
C LEU A 224 -19.01 0.02 4.08
N ALA A 225 -17.91 -0.72 4.20
CA ALA A 225 -17.89 -1.99 4.90
C ALA A 225 -18.38 -1.85 6.36
N SER A 226 -17.97 -0.77 7.05
CA SER A 226 -18.42 -0.51 8.41
C SER A 226 -19.92 -0.22 8.50
N LYS A 227 -20.48 0.53 7.54
CA LYS A 227 -21.91 0.86 7.51
C LYS A 227 -22.80 -0.34 7.20
N CYS A 228 -22.28 -1.29 6.43
CA CYS A 228 -22.97 -2.54 6.10
C CYS A 228 -22.72 -3.66 7.13
N GLY A 229 -22.00 -3.41 8.24
CA GLY A 229 -21.65 -4.43 9.24
C GLY A 229 -20.60 -5.45 8.75
N MET A 230 -19.91 -5.13 7.63
CA MET A 230 -18.91 -6.01 7.02
C MET A 230 -17.51 -5.83 7.60
N ASP A 231 -17.26 -4.74 8.32
CA ASP A 231 -16.00 -4.42 8.99
C ASP A 231 -16.27 -3.66 10.28
N ASP A 232 -15.58 -4.01 11.36
CA ASP A 232 -15.71 -3.38 12.69
C ASP A 232 -14.45 -2.59 13.09
N THR A 233 -13.44 -2.59 12.23
CA THR A 233 -12.15 -1.92 12.49
C THR A 233 -12.13 -0.45 12.07
N PHE A 234 -13.18 0.03 11.37
CA PHE A 234 -13.23 1.42 10.90
C PHE A 234 -13.12 2.42 12.05
N THR A 235 -12.21 3.38 11.92
CA THR A 235 -12.02 4.44 12.88
C THR A 235 -11.78 5.81 12.19
N PRO A 236 -12.55 6.86 12.56
CA PRO A 236 -12.33 8.21 12.05
C PRO A 236 -10.93 8.77 12.34
N THR A 237 -10.31 8.35 13.45
CA THR A 237 -8.96 8.80 13.84
C THR A 237 -7.91 8.46 12.77
N LEU A 238 -7.92 7.23 12.26
CA LEU A 238 -6.98 6.83 11.21
C LEU A 238 -7.30 7.48 9.86
N VAL A 239 -8.59 7.69 9.56
CA VAL A 239 -9.02 8.43 8.36
C VAL A 239 -8.53 9.88 8.41
N GLU A 240 -8.58 10.54 9.56
CA GLU A 240 -8.07 11.91 9.75
C GLU A 240 -6.55 11.96 9.52
N LEU A 241 -5.78 10.99 10.02
CA LEU A 241 -4.35 10.88 9.74
C LEU A 241 -4.06 10.69 8.25
N LEU A 242 -4.85 9.86 7.55
CA LEU A 242 -4.72 9.70 6.11
C LEU A 242 -5.03 11.00 5.36
N GLY A 243 -6.00 11.77 5.81
CA GLY A 243 -6.32 13.08 5.24
C GLY A 243 -5.10 14.02 5.17
N LEU A 244 -4.21 13.97 6.18
CA LEU A 244 -2.96 14.74 6.17
C LEU A 244 -2.03 14.37 5.02
N CYS A 245 -2.02 13.09 4.61
CA CYS A 245 -1.14 12.60 3.55
C CYS A 245 -1.48 13.22 2.20
N GLY A 246 -2.77 13.44 1.92
CA GLY A 246 -3.25 13.94 0.65
C GLY A 246 -3.54 15.43 0.61
N GLU A 247 -3.38 16.17 1.69
CA GLU A 247 -3.71 17.58 1.72
C GLU A 247 -3.08 18.35 0.56
N GLY A 248 -3.94 18.96 -0.29
CA GLY A 248 -3.53 19.72 -1.47
C GLY A 248 -2.77 18.88 -2.52
N VAL A 249 -3.05 17.56 -2.66
CA VAL A 249 -2.34 16.69 -3.61
C VAL A 249 -2.35 17.23 -5.04
N GLU A 250 -3.43 17.86 -5.47
CA GLU A 250 -3.59 18.44 -6.78
C GLU A 250 -2.59 19.59 -7.05
N ASP A 251 -2.13 20.28 -5.99
CA ASP A 251 -1.19 21.41 -6.11
C ASP A 251 0.26 20.95 -6.20
N TRP A 252 0.61 19.78 -5.65
CA TRP A 252 2.01 19.33 -5.58
C TRP A 252 2.34 18.06 -6.40
N ALA A 253 1.34 17.45 -7.03
CA ALA A 253 1.55 16.29 -7.91
C ALA A 253 2.59 16.56 -9.01
N GLY A 254 2.56 17.74 -9.62
CA GLY A 254 3.51 18.16 -10.66
C GLY A 254 4.96 18.26 -10.15
N ALA A 255 5.18 18.58 -8.89
CA ALA A 255 6.51 18.60 -8.29
C ALA A 255 7.10 17.17 -8.20
N VAL A 256 6.27 16.14 -7.93
CA VAL A 256 6.69 14.74 -8.00
C VAL A 256 7.04 14.36 -9.45
N GLY A 257 6.19 14.72 -10.41
CA GLY A 257 6.40 14.46 -11.84
C GLY A 257 7.70 15.04 -12.38
N ASN A 258 8.20 16.12 -11.79
CA ASN A 258 9.46 16.76 -12.14
C ASN A 258 10.64 16.30 -11.27
N SER A 259 10.48 15.27 -10.43
CA SER A 259 11.47 14.79 -9.46
C SER A 259 12.04 15.91 -8.58
N ASN A 260 11.25 16.94 -8.29
CA ASN A 260 11.63 18.05 -7.43
C ASN A 260 11.80 17.53 -5.99
N VAL A 261 12.90 17.89 -5.32
CA VAL A 261 13.24 17.41 -3.97
C VAL A 261 12.10 17.69 -2.96
N GLU A 262 11.44 18.84 -3.06
CA GLU A 262 10.32 19.18 -2.16
C GLU A 262 9.07 18.33 -2.45
N GLY A 263 8.74 18.09 -3.73
CA GLY A 263 7.67 17.17 -4.12
C GLY A 263 7.95 15.75 -3.64
N ILE A 264 9.18 15.29 -3.79
CA ILE A 264 9.64 13.99 -3.30
C ILE A 264 9.59 13.92 -1.77
N ARG A 265 10.00 14.98 -1.07
CA ARG A 265 9.92 15.07 0.39
C ARG A 265 8.46 14.94 0.86
N ARG A 266 7.52 15.60 0.18
CA ARG A 266 6.10 15.53 0.50
C ARG A 266 5.51 14.14 0.24
N LEU A 267 5.83 13.53 -0.90
CA LEU A 267 5.45 12.15 -1.22
C LEU A 267 5.97 11.16 -0.16
N ALA A 268 7.25 11.24 0.15
CA ALA A 268 7.89 10.34 1.10
C ALA A 268 7.31 10.49 2.52
N ALA A 269 7.02 11.72 2.96
CA ALA A 269 6.36 11.99 4.23
C ALA A 269 4.93 11.44 4.26
N ALA A 270 4.18 11.61 3.17
CA ALA A 270 2.83 11.07 3.05
C ALA A 270 2.83 9.53 3.11
N LEU A 271 3.72 8.87 2.36
CA LEU A 271 3.88 7.40 2.40
C LEU A 271 4.34 6.92 3.79
N ALA A 272 5.24 7.65 4.46
CA ALA A 272 5.66 7.31 5.82
C ALA A 272 4.48 7.38 6.82
N MET A 273 3.63 8.40 6.74
CA MET A 273 2.44 8.48 7.59
C MET A 273 1.44 7.36 7.27
N ARG A 274 1.27 6.98 6.01
CA ARG A 274 0.43 5.84 5.59
C ARG A 274 0.91 4.53 6.21
N GLY A 275 2.22 4.26 6.19
CA GLY A 275 2.80 3.08 6.83
C GLY A 275 2.53 3.06 8.34
N ILE A 276 2.65 4.21 9.02
CA ILE A 276 2.29 4.35 10.44
C ILE A 276 0.82 4.01 10.65
N VAL A 277 -0.09 4.53 9.83
CA VAL A 277 -1.53 4.26 9.92
C VAL A 277 -1.82 2.76 9.77
N THR A 278 -1.21 2.10 8.80
CA THR A 278 -1.34 0.65 8.59
C THR A 278 -0.87 -0.15 9.80
N GLY A 279 0.33 0.13 10.29
CA GLY A 279 0.92 -0.61 11.40
C GLY A 279 0.19 -0.40 12.72
N VAL A 280 -0.25 0.84 13.01
CA VAL A 280 -1.02 1.16 14.21
C VAL A 280 -2.43 0.59 14.14
N GLY A 281 -3.07 0.70 12.98
CA GLY A 281 -4.41 0.14 12.76
C GLY A 281 -4.48 -1.38 12.77
N GLY A 282 -3.34 -2.06 12.59
CA GLY A 282 -3.27 -3.52 12.52
C GLY A 282 -4.06 -4.12 11.35
N THR A 283 -4.46 -3.29 10.40
CA THR A 283 -5.23 -3.67 9.21
C THR A 283 -4.80 -2.85 8.00
N THR A 284 -4.84 -3.48 6.83
CA THR A 284 -4.64 -2.78 5.55
C THR A 284 -5.96 -2.25 4.95
N ALA A 285 -7.10 -2.40 5.64
CA ALA A 285 -8.41 -2.02 5.10
C ALA A 285 -8.52 -0.53 4.80
N SER A 286 -7.85 0.31 5.59
CA SER A 286 -7.82 1.76 5.42
C SER A 286 -7.14 2.22 4.13
N LEU A 287 -6.28 1.39 3.52
CA LEU A 287 -5.42 1.74 2.37
C LEU A 287 -5.49 0.74 1.22
N SER A 288 -6.35 -0.27 1.32
CA SER A 288 -6.44 -1.35 0.33
C SER A 288 -7.91 -1.68 0.09
N GLY A 289 -8.53 -0.97 -0.83
CA GLY A 289 -9.90 -1.17 -1.30
C GLY A 289 -9.96 -1.96 -2.62
N MET A 290 -10.95 -1.64 -3.47
CA MET A 290 -11.12 -2.26 -4.78
C MET A 290 -9.87 -2.11 -5.66
N GLU A 291 -9.18 -0.99 -5.61
CA GLU A 291 -7.99 -0.71 -6.40
C GLU A 291 -6.87 -1.75 -6.13
N HIS A 292 -6.68 -2.12 -4.89
CA HIS A 292 -5.71 -3.15 -4.53
C HIS A 292 -6.17 -4.55 -4.95
N LEU A 293 -7.47 -4.84 -4.86
CA LEU A 293 -7.99 -6.12 -5.34
C LEU A 293 -7.74 -6.30 -6.84
N ILE A 294 -7.89 -5.25 -7.64
CA ILE A 294 -7.58 -5.28 -9.09
C ILE A 294 -6.08 -5.54 -9.30
N SER A 295 -5.20 -4.83 -8.59
CA SER A 295 -3.74 -5.05 -8.67
C SER A 295 -3.38 -6.48 -8.30
N HIS A 296 -3.95 -7.02 -7.24
CA HIS A 296 -3.68 -8.39 -6.81
C HIS A 296 -4.22 -9.46 -7.77
N MET A 297 -5.30 -9.19 -8.54
CA MET A 297 -5.73 -10.09 -9.61
C MET A 297 -4.65 -10.21 -10.69
N LEU A 298 -3.96 -9.11 -11.02
CA LEU A 298 -2.83 -9.14 -11.95
C LEU A 298 -1.64 -9.90 -11.36
N ASP A 299 -1.35 -9.75 -10.06
CA ASP A 299 -0.32 -10.53 -9.37
C ASP A 299 -0.62 -12.05 -9.42
N ILE A 300 -1.88 -12.44 -9.20
CA ILE A 300 -2.33 -13.83 -9.32
C ILE A 300 -2.12 -14.35 -10.76
N HIS A 301 -2.54 -13.56 -11.75
CA HIS A 301 -2.34 -13.92 -13.15
C HIS A 301 -0.86 -14.12 -13.46
N GLY A 302 0.01 -13.20 -13.03
CA GLY A 302 1.46 -13.31 -13.21
C GLY A 302 2.04 -14.58 -12.53
N ALA A 303 1.61 -14.88 -11.32
CA ALA A 303 2.05 -16.06 -10.58
C ALA A 303 1.63 -17.39 -11.26
N GLU A 304 0.40 -17.45 -11.79
CA GLU A 304 -0.10 -18.67 -12.47
C GLU A 304 0.50 -18.86 -13.86
N THR A 305 0.79 -17.77 -14.58
CA THR A 305 1.26 -17.83 -15.99
C THR A 305 2.77 -17.67 -16.14
N GLY A 306 3.48 -17.23 -15.10
CA GLY A 306 4.88 -16.82 -15.18
C GLY A 306 5.08 -15.47 -15.89
N ALA A 307 4.02 -14.73 -16.17
CA ALA A 307 4.11 -13.43 -16.81
C ALA A 307 4.66 -12.37 -15.82
N PRO A 308 5.53 -11.45 -16.28
CA PRO A 308 6.03 -10.39 -15.42
C PRO A 308 4.91 -9.43 -15.03
N THR A 309 4.93 -8.99 -13.77
CA THR A 309 4.00 -7.99 -13.23
C THR A 309 4.67 -6.62 -13.10
N GLY A 310 3.91 -5.55 -13.25
CA GLY A 310 4.39 -4.18 -13.09
C GLY A 310 4.58 -3.78 -11.62
N LEU A 311 5.07 -2.56 -11.39
CA LEU A 311 5.20 -2.00 -10.06
C LEU A 311 3.82 -1.87 -9.41
N HIS A 312 3.71 -2.35 -8.17
CA HIS A 312 2.46 -2.44 -7.43
C HIS A 312 1.72 -1.10 -7.32
N GLY A 313 2.39 -0.06 -6.84
CA GLY A 313 1.75 1.25 -6.67
C GLY A 313 1.34 1.90 -8.00
N ALA A 314 2.03 1.59 -9.11
CA ALA A 314 1.60 2.04 -10.44
C ALA A 314 0.28 1.36 -10.86
N GLN A 315 0.14 0.05 -10.61
CA GLN A 315 -1.12 -0.67 -10.82
C GLN A 315 -2.24 -0.12 -9.94
N VAL A 316 -1.95 0.13 -8.66
CA VAL A 316 -2.89 0.69 -7.67
C VAL A 316 -3.34 2.08 -8.08
N GLY A 317 -2.43 2.94 -8.56
CA GLY A 317 -2.76 4.29 -9.04
C GLY A 317 -3.78 4.28 -10.17
N VAL A 318 -3.56 3.46 -11.20
CA VAL A 318 -4.51 3.29 -12.31
C VAL A 318 -5.83 2.69 -11.81
N ALA A 319 -5.76 1.70 -10.94
CA ALA A 319 -6.96 1.07 -10.37
C ALA A 319 -7.76 2.02 -9.47
N SER A 320 -7.12 3.04 -8.87
CA SER A 320 -7.82 4.07 -8.08
C SER A 320 -8.75 4.92 -8.96
N VAL A 321 -8.38 5.18 -10.22
CA VAL A 321 -9.27 5.84 -11.19
C VAL A 321 -10.50 4.97 -11.46
N ILE A 322 -10.31 3.65 -11.62
CA ILE A 322 -11.39 2.68 -11.87
C ILE A 322 -12.28 2.54 -10.63
N SER A 323 -11.70 2.48 -9.43
CA SER A 323 -12.47 2.41 -8.18
C SER A 323 -13.34 3.66 -7.98
N ALA A 324 -12.79 4.86 -8.25
CA ALA A 324 -13.56 6.09 -8.20
C ALA A 324 -14.70 6.11 -9.25
N ALA A 325 -14.45 5.63 -10.47
CA ALA A 325 -15.47 5.48 -11.50
C ALA A 325 -16.58 4.48 -11.10
N ALA A 326 -16.23 3.41 -10.37
CA ALA A 326 -17.20 2.45 -9.83
C ALA A 326 -18.10 3.11 -8.77
N TRP A 327 -17.54 3.95 -7.90
CA TRP A 327 -18.31 4.75 -6.95
C TRP A 327 -19.23 5.75 -7.66
N GLU A 328 -18.78 6.41 -8.72
CA GLU A 328 -19.60 7.33 -9.53
C GLU A 328 -20.79 6.60 -10.16
N LEU A 329 -20.55 5.40 -10.71
CA LEU A 329 -21.63 4.56 -11.25
C LEU A 329 -22.63 4.18 -10.16
N PHE A 330 -22.17 3.78 -8.97
CA PHE A 330 -23.05 3.42 -7.86
C PHE A 330 -23.91 4.62 -7.45
N CYS A 331 -23.32 5.80 -7.26
CA CYS A 331 -24.06 7.02 -6.90
C CYS A 331 -25.14 7.38 -7.93
N GLU A 332 -24.84 7.27 -9.22
CA GLU A 332 -25.78 7.53 -10.30
C GLU A 332 -26.94 6.51 -10.29
N ARG A 333 -26.63 5.21 -10.12
CA ARG A 333 -27.64 4.16 -10.06
C ARG A 333 -28.55 4.33 -8.84
N MET A 334 -27.99 4.67 -7.69
CA MET A 334 -28.79 4.97 -6.49
C MET A 334 -29.74 6.16 -6.67
N ALA A 335 -29.34 7.17 -7.45
CA ALA A 335 -30.18 8.34 -7.72
C ALA A 335 -31.31 8.04 -8.73
N THR A 336 -31.09 7.11 -9.66
CA THR A 336 -32.00 6.85 -10.78
C THR A 336 -32.85 5.61 -10.57
N LYS A 337 -32.28 4.52 -10.07
CA LYS A 337 -32.92 3.23 -9.89
C LYS A 337 -32.27 2.45 -8.75
N PRO A 338 -32.64 2.74 -7.48
CA PRO A 338 -32.14 1.98 -6.34
C PRO A 338 -32.33 0.46 -6.53
N PRO A 339 -31.47 -0.39 -5.93
CA PRO A 339 -31.59 -1.83 -6.07
C PRO A 339 -32.86 -2.35 -5.41
N ASP A 340 -33.42 -3.44 -5.94
CA ASP A 340 -34.51 -4.16 -5.29
C ASP A 340 -33.99 -4.86 -4.02
N PRO A 341 -34.53 -4.56 -2.82
CA PRO A 341 -34.12 -5.21 -1.57
C PRO A 341 -34.19 -6.73 -1.61
N GLY A 342 -35.10 -7.28 -2.41
CA GLY A 342 -35.24 -8.73 -2.59
C GLY A 342 -34.08 -9.38 -3.34
N GLN A 343 -33.35 -8.61 -4.16
CA GLN A 343 -32.22 -9.09 -4.95
C GLN A 343 -30.88 -8.97 -4.22
N LEU A 344 -30.81 -8.18 -3.15
CA LEU A 344 -29.57 -7.95 -2.40
C LEU A 344 -29.03 -9.20 -1.67
N PHE A 345 -29.90 -10.17 -1.36
CA PHE A 345 -29.57 -11.33 -0.54
C PHE A 345 -29.83 -12.62 -1.32
N GLN A 346 -28.94 -12.91 -2.28
CA GLN A 346 -29.02 -14.15 -3.06
C GLN A 346 -28.53 -15.35 -2.25
N ASP A 347 -28.90 -16.56 -2.70
CA ASP A 347 -28.42 -17.80 -2.10
C ASP A 347 -26.89 -17.89 -2.21
N VAL A 348 -26.24 -18.20 -1.09
CA VAL A 348 -24.78 -18.31 -0.99
C VAL A 348 -24.25 -19.35 -1.97
N ASP A 349 -24.90 -20.50 -2.08
CA ASP A 349 -24.42 -21.62 -2.90
C ASP A 349 -24.54 -21.34 -4.41
N ALA A 350 -25.42 -20.41 -4.82
CA ALA A 350 -25.53 -19.99 -6.23
C ALA A 350 -24.29 -19.23 -6.74
N TRP A 351 -23.46 -18.70 -5.85
CA TRP A 351 -22.25 -17.93 -6.21
C TRP A 351 -21.03 -18.78 -6.53
N GLU A 352 -20.97 -20.02 -6.01
CA GLU A 352 -19.79 -20.87 -6.18
C GLU A 352 -19.49 -21.14 -7.66
N SER A 353 -20.46 -21.60 -8.41
CA SER A 353 -20.30 -21.90 -9.84
C SER A 353 -19.93 -20.65 -10.64
N ARG A 354 -20.48 -19.50 -10.29
CA ARG A 354 -20.16 -18.21 -10.94
C ARG A 354 -18.71 -17.80 -10.67
N LEU A 355 -18.27 -17.92 -9.42
CA LEU A 355 -16.89 -17.64 -9.04
C LEU A 355 -15.92 -18.61 -9.74
N GLN A 356 -16.20 -19.92 -9.72
CA GLN A 356 -15.38 -20.92 -10.40
C GLN A 356 -15.22 -20.61 -11.89
N ALA A 357 -16.33 -20.24 -12.57
CA ALA A 357 -16.30 -19.85 -13.97
C ALA A 357 -15.39 -18.64 -14.23
N GLY A 358 -15.35 -17.66 -13.31
CA GLY A 358 -14.52 -16.46 -13.42
C GLY A 358 -13.01 -16.74 -13.40
N PHE A 359 -12.57 -17.86 -12.79
CA PHE A 359 -11.16 -18.24 -12.71
C PHE A 359 -10.79 -19.39 -13.67
N PHE A 360 -11.77 -20.05 -14.31
CA PHE A 360 -11.57 -21.25 -15.11
C PHE A 360 -10.58 -21.05 -16.27
N SER A 361 -10.59 -19.89 -16.92
CA SER A 361 -9.66 -19.58 -18.01
C SER A 361 -8.20 -19.51 -17.56
N LEU A 362 -7.96 -19.11 -16.30
CA LEU A 362 -6.62 -19.01 -15.71
C LEU A 362 -6.18 -20.33 -15.08
N ASP A 363 -7.09 -21.00 -14.37
CA ASP A 363 -6.83 -22.28 -13.71
C ASP A 363 -7.98 -23.28 -13.97
N PRO A 364 -7.89 -24.07 -15.04
CA PRO A 364 -8.89 -25.09 -15.36
C PRO A 364 -9.00 -26.23 -14.33
N THR A 365 -8.04 -26.35 -13.40
CA THR A 365 -8.10 -27.35 -12.31
C THR A 365 -9.09 -27.00 -11.24
N GLY A 366 -9.54 -25.73 -11.18
CA GLY A 366 -10.45 -25.21 -10.15
C GLY A 366 -9.80 -24.96 -8.78
N ARG A 367 -8.49 -25.16 -8.63
CA ARG A 367 -7.75 -24.95 -7.38
C ARG A 367 -7.85 -23.48 -6.92
N LEU A 368 -7.57 -22.55 -7.84
CA LEU A 368 -7.60 -21.12 -7.56
C LEU A 368 -9.02 -20.64 -7.23
N GLY A 369 -10.01 -21.04 -8.04
CA GLY A 369 -11.41 -20.72 -7.77
C GLY A 369 -11.86 -21.27 -6.41
N GLY A 370 -11.46 -22.49 -6.03
CA GLY A 370 -11.76 -23.08 -4.72
C GLY A 370 -11.13 -22.32 -3.55
N GLN A 371 -9.89 -21.84 -3.71
CA GLN A 371 -9.23 -21.00 -2.72
C GLN A 371 -9.97 -19.65 -2.53
N CYS A 372 -10.33 -19.00 -3.63
CA CYS A 372 -11.10 -17.76 -3.59
C CYS A 372 -12.50 -17.99 -2.98
N TRP A 373 -13.16 -19.10 -3.31
CA TRP A 373 -14.46 -19.47 -2.74
C TRP A 373 -14.44 -19.59 -1.22
N THR A 374 -13.39 -20.18 -0.65
CA THR A 374 -13.24 -20.31 0.80
C THR A 374 -13.37 -18.96 1.51
N HIS A 375 -12.78 -17.89 0.96
CA HIS A 375 -12.84 -16.54 1.52
C HIS A 375 -14.13 -15.81 1.13
N TYR A 376 -14.54 -15.91 -0.13
CA TYR A 376 -15.72 -15.20 -0.61
C TYR A 376 -17.02 -15.70 0.03
N ARG A 377 -17.12 -17.00 0.28
CA ARG A 377 -18.27 -17.59 1.01
C ARG A 377 -18.44 -16.98 2.40
N LEU A 378 -17.36 -16.72 3.12
CA LEU A 378 -17.43 -16.04 4.43
C LEU A 378 -18.00 -14.62 4.30
N LYS A 379 -17.62 -13.90 3.24
CA LYS A 379 -18.17 -12.57 2.93
C LYS A 379 -19.68 -12.64 2.66
N LEU A 380 -20.14 -13.60 1.86
CA LEU A 380 -21.55 -13.81 1.57
C LEU A 380 -22.40 -14.14 2.81
N VAL A 381 -21.87 -15.01 3.68
CA VAL A 381 -22.51 -15.33 4.95
C VAL A 381 -22.62 -14.09 5.84
N LYS A 382 -21.53 -13.35 5.98
CA LYS A 382 -21.50 -12.11 6.77
C LYS A 382 -22.46 -11.05 6.22
N TRP A 383 -22.53 -10.89 4.88
CA TRP A 383 -23.49 -10.00 4.22
C TRP A 383 -24.94 -10.35 4.57
N ARG A 384 -25.30 -11.61 4.45
CA ARG A 384 -26.64 -12.12 4.80
C ARG A 384 -26.98 -11.90 6.28
N ASP A 385 -26.02 -12.19 7.17
CA ASP A 385 -26.20 -12.10 8.61
C ASP A 385 -26.32 -10.63 9.09
N ASN A 386 -25.78 -9.69 8.34
CA ASN A 386 -25.87 -8.25 8.61
C ASN A 386 -27.02 -7.54 7.85
N ARG A 387 -28.06 -8.26 7.45
CA ARG A 387 -29.19 -7.73 6.68
C ARG A 387 -29.76 -6.43 7.23
N ALA A 388 -29.93 -6.31 8.53
CA ALA A 388 -30.47 -5.11 9.16
C ALA A 388 -29.56 -3.86 8.96
N ALA A 389 -28.24 -4.05 8.99
CA ALA A 389 -27.28 -2.97 8.70
C ALA A 389 -27.29 -2.58 7.22
N VAL A 390 -27.39 -3.56 6.33
CA VAL A 390 -27.51 -3.35 4.89
C VAL A 390 -28.81 -2.59 4.57
N ASP A 391 -29.95 -3.00 5.10
CA ASP A 391 -31.23 -2.32 4.91
C ASP A 391 -31.16 -0.86 5.42
N ALA A 392 -30.50 -0.64 6.56
CA ALA A 392 -30.25 0.71 7.11
C ALA A 392 -29.36 1.52 6.18
N PHE A 393 -28.29 0.95 5.63
CA PHE A 393 -27.39 1.60 4.68
C PHE A 393 -28.16 2.14 3.45
N PHE A 394 -28.99 1.32 2.82
CA PHE A 394 -29.74 1.76 1.65
C PHE A 394 -30.82 2.80 2.00
N ARG A 395 -31.49 2.65 3.14
CA ARG A 395 -32.47 3.63 3.62
C ARG A 395 -31.85 5.00 3.91
N ASP A 396 -30.68 5.00 4.55
CA ASP A 396 -30.02 6.20 5.05
C ASP A 396 -28.97 6.73 4.05
N TRP A 397 -28.95 6.21 2.81
CA TRP A 397 -27.93 6.48 1.80
C TRP A 397 -27.65 7.97 1.58
N SER A 398 -28.65 8.84 1.58
CA SER A 398 -28.44 10.28 1.36
C SER A 398 -27.44 10.89 2.37
N ALA A 399 -27.59 10.55 3.66
CA ALA A 399 -26.69 11.03 4.71
C ALA A 399 -25.33 10.32 4.69
N ILE A 400 -25.31 9.05 4.28
CA ILE A 400 -24.08 8.24 4.17
C ILE A 400 -23.23 8.72 3.01
N ARG A 401 -23.85 9.07 1.88
CA ARG A 401 -23.19 9.56 0.67
C ARG A 401 -22.31 10.78 0.97
N ASP A 402 -22.85 11.78 1.68
CA ASP A 402 -22.11 13.01 1.97
C ASP A 402 -20.87 12.75 2.85
N GLN A 403 -20.98 11.79 3.80
CA GLN A 403 -19.83 11.34 4.60
C GLN A 403 -18.79 10.60 3.75
N ARG A 404 -19.23 9.75 2.82
CA ARG A 404 -18.34 9.02 1.90
C ARG A 404 -17.65 9.98 0.92
N ASP A 405 -18.36 10.97 0.38
CA ASP A 405 -17.80 11.91 -0.57
C ASP A 405 -16.69 12.77 0.04
N ALA A 406 -16.74 13.00 1.35
CA ALA A 406 -15.66 13.66 2.08
C ALA A 406 -14.38 12.79 2.24
N LEU A 407 -14.44 11.48 1.93
CA LEU A 407 -13.31 10.55 2.07
C LEU A 407 -12.54 10.29 0.77
N GLY A 408 -12.98 10.83 -0.36
CA GLY A 408 -12.42 10.47 -1.64
C GLY A 408 -12.33 11.60 -2.65
N LEU A 409 -11.66 11.32 -3.76
CA LEU A 409 -11.66 12.14 -4.96
C LEU A 409 -12.41 11.43 -6.09
N GLY A 410 -12.99 12.20 -7.00
CA GLY A 410 -13.57 11.66 -8.22
C GLY A 410 -12.51 11.17 -9.21
N SER A 411 -12.93 10.31 -10.15
CA SER A 411 -12.04 9.70 -11.15
C SER A 411 -11.23 10.72 -11.95
N ARG A 412 -11.83 11.87 -12.29
CA ARG A 412 -11.15 12.96 -13.01
C ARG A 412 -10.02 13.61 -12.20
N ALA A 413 -10.23 13.86 -10.91
CA ALA A 413 -9.21 14.47 -10.06
C ALA A 413 -8.05 13.50 -9.83
N ILE A 414 -8.32 12.21 -9.60
CA ILE A 414 -7.29 11.17 -9.48
C ILE A 414 -6.48 11.07 -10.77
N ALA A 415 -7.12 11.01 -11.94
CA ALA A 415 -6.43 10.97 -13.23
C ALA A 415 -5.59 12.23 -13.48
N ALA A 416 -6.08 13.40 -13.10
CA ALA A 416 -5.34 14.67 -13.20
C ALA A 416 -4.07 14.66 -12.32
N CYS A 417 -4.16 14.15 -11.10
CA CYS A 417 -3.00 13.99 -10.21
C CYS A 417 -1.96 13.03 -10.81
N LEU A 418 -2.39 11.86 -11.34
CA LEU A 418 -1.49 10.92 -12.01
C LEU A 418 -0.81 11.57 -13.22
N ARG A 419 -1.56 12.31 -14.06
CA ARG A 419 -1.00 13.01 -15.21
C ARG A 419 0.07 14.02 -14.82
N GLN A 420 -0.21 14.86 -13.82
CA GLN A 420 0.75 15.85 -13.31
C GLN A 420 2.00 15.17 -12.71
N ALA A 421 1.83 14.07 -12.00
CA ALA A 421 2.93 13.28 -11.45
C ALA A 421 3.68 12.46 -12.52
N ARG A 422 3.28 12.51 -13.80
CA ARG A 422 3.82 11.70 -14.90
C ARG A 422 3.77 10.21 -14.57
N ALA A 423 2.75 9.80 -13.83
CA ALA A 423 2.49 8.42 -13.48
C ALA A 423 1.57 7.77 -14.53
N PRO A 424 1.58 6.44 -14.68
CA PRO A 424 0.62 5.74 -15.53
C PRO A 424 -0.82 6.08 -15.14
N MET A 425 -1.66 6.36 -16.14
CA MET A 425 -3.09 6.60 -15.96
C MET A 425 -3.94 5.45 -16.45
N ARG A 426 -3.39 4.61 -17.35
CA ARG A 426 -4.04 3.45 -17.95
C ARG A 426 -3.19 2.21 -17.75
N TYR A 427 -3.82 1.07 -17.79
CA TYR A 427 -3.10 -0.21 -17.72
C TYR A 427 -2.18 -0.47 -18.93
N GLY A 428 -2.48 0.15 -20.07
CA GLY A 428 -1.60 0.18 -21.24
C GLY A 428 -0.31 1.00 -21.05
N ASP A 429 -0.28 1.91 -20.08
CA ASP A 429 0.88 2.75 -19.75
C ASP A 429 1.84 2.05 -18.77
N LEU A 430 1.43 0.93 -18.16
CA LEU A 430 2.24 0.17 -17.22
C LEU A 430 3.41 -0.54 -17.92
N GLN A 431 4.40 -0.91 -17.14
CA GLN A 431 5.56 -1.69 -17.61
C GLN A 431 5.71 -2.97 -16.77
N PRO A 432 5.36 -4.14 -17.34
CA PRO A 432 4.79 -4.33 -18.69
C PRO A 432 3.36 -3.80 -18.83
N ALA A 433 2.97 -3.46 -20.05
CA ALA A 433 1.61 -3.06 -20.36
C ALA A 433 0.63 -4.23 -20.13
N VAL A 434 -0.53 -3.93 -19.57
CA VAL A 434 -1.57 -4.94 -19.30
C VAL A 434 -2.60 -4.90 -20.45
N PRO A 435 -2.85 -6.03 -21.13
CA PRO A 435 -3.85 -6.13 -22.17
C PRO A 435 -5.27 -5.83 -21.66
N SER A 436 -6.12 -5.32 -22.53
CA SER A 436 -7.48 -4.89 -22.17
C SER A 436 -8.41 -6.03 -21.71
N ASP A 437 -8.22 -7.24 -22.25
CA ASP A 437 -8.95 -8.44 -21.85
C ASP A 437 -8.54 -8.91 -20.44
N LEU A 438 -7.24 -8.88 -20.14
CA LEU A 438 -6.73 -9.17 -18.79
C LEU A 438 -7.20 -8.12 -17.77
N LEU A 439 -7.16 -6.82 -18.12
CA LEU A 439 -7.73 -5.78 -17.27
C LEU A 439 -9.21 -6.04 -16.99
N ARG A 440 -10.00 -6.31 -18.04
CA ARG A 440 -11.42 -6.56 -17.90
C ARG A 440 -11.69 -7.77 -17.00
N TRP A 441 -10.94 -8.86 -17.17
CA TRP A 441 -11.03 -10.02 -16.31
C TRP A 441 -10.69 -9.66 -14.85
N ALA A 442 -9.62 -8.91 -14.61
CA ALA A 442 -9.20 -8.51 -13.28
C ALA A 442 -10.26 -7.65 -12.58
N VAL A 443 -10.82 -6.65 -13.28
CA VAL A 443 -11.89 -5.77 -12.77
C VAL A 443 -13.17 -6.55 -12.49
N MET A 444 -13.61 -7.41 -13.43
CA MET A 444 -14.84 -8.19 -13.30
C MET A 444 -14.82 -9.13 -12.08
N ASN A 445 -13.65 -9.67 -11.70
CA ASN A 445 -13.53 -10.72 -10.70
C ASN A 445 -12.84 -10.28 -9.40
N CYS A 446 -12.43 -9.01 -9.26
CA CYS A 446 -11.62 -8.55 -8.13
C CYS A 446 -12.30 -8.77 -6.76
N GLN A 447 -13.63 -8.68 -6.68
CA GLN A 447 -14.39 -8.87 -5.45
C GLN A 447 -14.30 -10.32 -4.91
N TYR A 448 -13.98 -11.29 -5.75
CA TYR A 448 -13.93 -12.70 -5.35
C TYR A 448 -12.65 -13.09 -4.61
N MET A 449 -11.63 -12.23 -4.64
CA MET A 449 -10.28 -12.58 -4.22
C MET A 449 -10.13 -12.73 -2.69
N ARG A 450 -10.82 -11.93 -1.89
CA ARG A 450 -10.67 -11.84 -0.43
C ARG A 450 -11.99 -11.60 0.29
N GLU A 451 -11.96 -11.73 1.61
CA GLU A 451 -13.09 -11.39 2.50
C GLU A 451 -13.40 -9.88 2.55
N ARG A 452 -12.45 -9.03 2.14
CA ARG A 452 -12.63 -7.58 2.16
C ARG A 452 -13.81 -7.14 1.32
N PHE A 453 -14.71 -6.35 1.94
CA PHE A 453 -15.88 -5.79 1.27
C PHE A 453 -15.54 -4.43 0.66
N THR A 454 -15.88 -4.25 -0.60
CA THR A 454 -15.56 -3.06 -1.41
C THR A 454 -16.76 -2.61 -2.23
N ILE A 455 -16.63 -1.48 -2.94
CA ILE A 455 -17.64 -1.02 -3.88
C ILE A 455 -17.98 -2.04 -4.99
N ALA A 456 -17.00 -2.87 -5.40
CA ALA A 456 -17.26 -3.93 -6.37
C ALA A 456 -18.26 -4.97 -5.84
N ASP A 457 -18.17 -5.32 -4.54
CA ASP A 457 -19.15 -6.21 -3.90
C ASP A 457 -20.55 -5.58 -3.85
N LEU A 458 -20.63 -4.29 -3.46
CA LEU A 458 -21.89 -3.59 -3.37
C LEU A 458 -22.59 -3.50 -4.73
N LEU A 459 -21.85 -3.16 -5.78
CA LEU A 459 -22.34 -3.18 -7.16
C LEU A 459 -22.80 -4.58 -7.58
N ASN A 460 -22.04 -5.61 -7.20
CA ASN A 460 -22.34 -7.00 -7.52
C ASN A 460 -23.64 -7.47 -6.85
N PHE A 461 -23.82 -7.19 -5.56
CA PHE A 461 -25.03 -7.54 -4.82
C PHE A 461 -26.26 -6.73 -5.26
N SER A 462 -26.03 -5.51 -5.76
CA SER A 462 -27.08 -4.67 -6.37
C SER A 462 -27.45 -5.11 -7.79
N GLY A 463 -26.80 -6.13 -8.37
CA GLY A 463 -27.05 -6.60 -9.73
C GLY A 463 -26.46 -5.70 -10.83
N TRP A 464 -25.61 -4.75 -10.47
CA TRP A 464 -25.03 -3.76 -11.38
C TRP A 464 -23.59 -4.09 -11.82
N TRP A 465 -22.96 -5.14 -11.24
CA TRP A 465 -21.64 -5.61 -11.61
C TRP A 465 -21.73 -6.79 -12.58
N ASN A 466 -21.93 -6.47 -13.84
CA ASN A 466 -22.01 -7.37 -14.97
C ASN A 466 -21.22 -6.78 -16.14
N GLU A 467 -21.25 -7.39 -17.33
CA GLU A 467 -20.52 -6.93 -18.51
C GLU A 467 -20.80 -5.46 -18.86
N ASP A 468 -22.06 -5.03 -18.77
CA ASP A 468 -22.48 -3.64 -19.03
C ASP A 468 -21.96 -2.69 -17.95
N GLY A 469 -22.12 -3.04 -16.66
CA GLY A 469 -21.67 -2.22 -15.54
C GLY A 469 -20.14 -2.03 -15.54
N VAL A 470 -19.38 -3.11 -15.76
CA VAL A 470 -17.91 -3.03 -15.87
C VAL A 470 -17.50 -2.20 -17.10
N THR A 471 -18.18 -2.34 -18.23
CA THR A 471 -17.94 -1.51 -19.42
C THR A 471 -18.13 -0.03 -19.08
N GLN A 472 -19.23 0.34 -18.44
CA GLN A 472 -19.51 1.74 -18.05
C GLN A 472 -18.45 2.28 -17.07
N VAL A 473 -17.96 1.47 -16.13
CA VAL A 473 -16.88 1.87 -15.22
C VAL A 473 -15.57 2.13 -15.98
N LEU A 474 -15.19 1.24 -16.89
CA LEU A 474 -13.98 1.38 -17.70
C LEU A 474 -14.05 2.58 -18.66
N GLU A 475 -15.22 2.82 -19.28
CA GLU A 475 -15.45 4.00 -20.13
C GLU A 475 -15.37 5.31 -19.34
N ARG A 476 -15.87 5.36 -18.10
CA ARG A 476 -15.75 6.52 -17.20
C ARG A 476 -14.29 6.79 -16.82
N ALA A 477 -13.56 5.73 -16.46
CA ALA A 477 -12.13 5.84 -16.16
C ALA A 477 -11.34 6.35 -17.38
N GLU A 478 -11.62 5.85 -18.58
CA GLU A 478 -10.99 6.33 -19.82
C GLU A 478 -11.36 7.79 -20.13
N ALA A 479 -12.61 8.18 -19.91
CA ALA A 479 -13.04 9.57 -20.08
C ALA A 479 -12.34 10.51 -19.09
N ALA A 480 -12.11 10.07 -17.85
CA ALA A 480 -11.35 10.81 -16.86
C ALA A 480 -9.88 11.00 -17.29
N CYS A 481 -9.24 9.96 -17.83
CA CYS A 481 -7.87 10.04 -18.34
C CYS A 481 -7.77 11.01 -19.53
N LYS A 482 -8.70 10.95 -20.50
CA LYS A 482 -8.77 11.91 -21.63
C LYS A 482 -8.95 13.34 -21.17
N ALA A 483 -9.79 13.57 -20.15
CA ALA A 483 -9.96 14.91 -19.59
C ALA A 483 -8.67 15.42 -18.92
N ALA A 484 -7.93 14.57 -18.21
CA ALA A 484 -6.63 14.92 -17.62
C ALA A 484 -5.58 15.25 -18.69
N GLU A 485 -5.53 14.51 -19.80
CA GLU A 485 -4.65 14.82 -20.94
C GLU A 485 -4.98 16.15 -21.58
N ALA A 486 -6.25 16.49 -21.73
CA ALA A 486 -6.67 17.76 -22.30
C ALA A 486 -6.30 18.97 -21.41
N LEU A 487 -6.21 18.76 -20.08
CA LEU A 487 -5.85 19.83 -19.13
C LEU A 487 -4.33 20.01 -18.99
N TYR A 488 -3.57 18.92 -19.08
CA TYR A 488 -2.12 18.90 -18.76
C TYR A 488 -1.27 18.26 -19.86
N GLY A 489 -1.79 18.20 -21.08
CA GLY A 489 -1.17 17.60 -22.25
C GLY A 489 -0.11 18.41 -22.96
#